data_7c0e8ca57e5cb2ee7ddce692451f6ea3
#
_entry.id   7c0e8ca57e5cb2ee7ddce692451f6ea3
#
_cell.length_a   1.000
_cell.length_b   1.000
_cell.length_c   1.000
_cell.angle_alpha   90.00
_cell.angle_beta   90.00
_cell.angle_gamma   90.00
#
_symmetry.space_group_name_H-M   'P 1'
#
loop_
_entity.id
_entity.type
_entity.pdbx_description
1 polymer ?
#
loop_
_entity_poly.entity_id
_entity_poly.type
_entity_poly.pdbx_seq_one_letter_code
_entity_poly.pdbx_strand_id
1 'polypeptide(L)'
;AYKEPDDFSERIARNQQLLLKEESHLNRITDPAAGSYYVETLTVSIAEQAWKLFLEVEEKGGFYKAVKEGFVQNQVNASAETRHMNVARRKEILLGTNQYPNFNEVASDKIVNGEACGCGCGKHEGGHHCEPEFPVLNTKRAASDFETLRLATERSGKRPTVFMLTIGNLAMRLARSQFSSNFFACAGYKIVDNLGFETVQAGIDAALDAKADIVVLCSSDDEYAQYAP
;
A
#
# COMPACT_ATOMS: atom_id res chain seq x y z
N ALA A 1 0.50 11.62 -6.13
CA ALA A 1 0.33 12.11 -4.76
C ALA A 1 -1.13 11.89 -4.31
N TYR A 2 -1.36 11.76 -3.01
CA TYR A 2 -2.71 11.57 -2.46
C TYR A 2 -3.43 12.90 -2.18
N LYS A 3 -2.70 14.03 -2.23
CA LYS A 3 -3.27 15.38 -2.15
C LYS A 3 -2.48 16.35 -3.04
N GLU A 4 -3.07 17.48 -3.35
CA GLU A 4 -2.36 18.57 -4.04
C GLU A 4 -1.24 19.13 -3.14
N PRO A 5 -0.09 19.50 -3.72
CA PRO A 5 0.98 20.20 -3.00
C PRO A 5 0.49 21.52 -2.42
N ASP A 6 0.99 21.85 -1.23
CA ASP A 6 0.78 23.14 -0.57
C ASP A 6 2.12 23.75 -0.18
N ASP A 7 2.13 25.02 0.21
CA ASP A 7 3.35 25.76 0.56
C ASP A 7 4.17 25.05 1.65
N PHE A 8 3.49 24.38 2.59
CA PHE A 8 4.14 23.62 3.64
C PHE A 8 4.86 22.38 3.08
N SER A 9 4.16 21.58 2.27
CA SER A 9 4.75 20.37 1.68
C SER A 9 5.88 20.69 0.71
N GLU A 10 5.77 21.75 -0.07
CA GLU A 10 6.83 22.21 -0.96
C GLU A 10 8.05 22.71 -0.19
N ARG A 11 7.83 23.44 0.90
CA ARG A 11 8.91 23.88 1.78
C ARG A 11 9.66 22.71 2.41
N ILE A 12 8.92 21.71 2.92
CA ILE A 12 9.52 20.51 3.52
C ILE A 12 10.32 19.73 2.47
N ALA A 13 9.75 19.51 1.29
CA ALA A 13 10.43 18.79 0.21
C ALA A 13 11.75 19.49 -0.20
N ARG A 14 11.74 20.81 -0.33
CA ARG A 14 12.93 21.59 -0.68
C ARG A 14 13.97 21.59 0.44
N ASN A 15 13.53 21.74 1.70
CA ASN A 15 14.43 21.86 2.83
C ASN A 15 15.02 20.51 3.26
N GLN A 16 14.43 19.39 2.87
CA GLN A 16 14.92 18.05 3.20
C GLN A 16 16.38 17.86 2.76
N GLN A 17 16.72 18.23 1.54
CA GLN A 17 18.09 18.12 1.03
C GLN A 17 19.06 19.06 1.77
N LEU A 18 18.61 20.22 2.16
CA LEU A 18 19.43 21.18 2.94
C LEU A 18 19.71 20.63 4.35
N LEU A 19 18.72 20.04 5.01
CA LEU A 19 18.90 19.37 6.31
C LEU A 19 19.90 18.21 6.23
N LEU A 20 19.79 17.39 5.20
CA LEU A 20 20.72 16.26 4.98
C LEU A 20 22.15 16.76 4.72
N LYS A 21 22.31 17.91 4.06
CA LYS A 21 23.61 18.48 3.78
C LYS A 21 24.18 19.24 5.00
N GLU A 22 23.42 20.21 5.54
CA GLU A 22 23.96 21.17 6.49
C GLU A 22 23.91 20.69 7.95
N GLU A 23 22.92 19.88 8.33
CA GLU A 23 22.77 19.37 9.70
C GLU A 23 23.24 17.93 9.85
N SER A 24 22.89 17.04 8.91
CA SER A 24 23.33 15.65 8.95
C SER A 24 24.72 15.44 8.35
N HIS A 25 25.24 16.41 7.65
CA HIS A 25 26.58 16.40 7.05
C HIS A 25 26.87 15.20 6.12
N LEU A 26 25.85 14.63 5.48
CA LEU A 26 25.98 13.44 4.62
C LEU A 26 26.84 13.70 3.36
N ASN A 27 27.08 14.96 3.01
CA ASN A 27 27.93 15.36 1.89
C ASN A 27 29.44 15.37 2.21
N ARG A 28 29.83 15.12 3.47
CA ARG A 28 31.27 15.17 3.87
C ARG A 28 32.04 13.90 3.51
N ILE A 29 31.35 12.82 3.22
CA ILE A 29 31.94 11.55 2.83
C ILE A 29 31.54 11.27 1.38
N THR A 30 32.54 11.13 0.51
CA THR A 30 32.32 10.70 -0.87
C THR A 30 32.19 9.18 -0.87
N ASP A 31 31.10 8.66 -1.46
CA ASP A 31 30.82 7.25 -1.54
C ASP A 31 30.93 6.49 -0.20
N PRO A 32 29.99 6.74 0.75
CA PRO A 32 30.05 6.14 2.08
C PRO A 32 29.86 4.61 2.08
N ALA A 33 29.42 4.04 0.98
CA ALA A 33 29.20 2.59 0.80
C ALA A 33 30.33 1.90 0.03
N ALA A 34 31.36 2.63 -0.39
CA ALA A 34 32.50 2.08 -1.11
C ALA A 34 33.15 0.90 -0.38
N GLY A 35 33.44 -0.17 -1.10
CA GLY A 35 34.04 -1.39 -0.56
C GLY A 35 33.07 -2.33 0.15
N SER A 36 31.79 -1.99 0.25
CA SER A 36 30.76 -2.93 0.68
C SER A 36 30.48 -3.95 -0.44
N TYR A 37 30.85 -5.20 -0.25
CA TYR A 37 30.67 -6.26 -1.27
C TYR A 37 29.25 -6.35 -1.79
N TYR A 38 28.24 -6.22 -0.90
CA TYR A 38 26.84 -6.25 -1.28
C TYR A 38 26.47 -5.06 -2.18
N VAL A 39 26.84 -3.84 -1.75
CA VAL A 39 26.48 -2.62 -2.48
C VAL A 39 27.18 -2.57 -3.83
N GLU A 40 28.45 -2.94 -3.90
CA GLU A 40 29.22 -2.98 -5.16
C GLU A 40 28.60 -4.01 -6.14
N THR A 41 28.30 -5.22 -5.66
CA THR A 41 27.67 -6.26 -6.49
C THR A 41 26.28 -5.82 -6.99
N LEU A 42 25.49 -5.21 -6.13
CA LEU A 42 24.17 -4.70 -6.50
C LEU A 42 24.26 -3.56 -7.52
N THR A 43 25.22 -2.65 -7.34
CA THR A 43 25.47 -1.53 -8.28
C THR A 43 25.83 -2.04 -9.67
N VAL A 44 26.75 -2.99 -9.75
CA VAL A 44 27.13 -3.62 -11.03
C VAL A 44 25.93 -4.31 -11.67
N SER A 45 25.20 -5.12 -10.91
CA SER A 45 24.01 -5.82 -11.43
C SER A 45 22.95 -4.88 -11.96
N ILE A 46 22.66 -3.78 -11.25
CA ILE A 46 21.70 -2.76 -11.71
C ILE A 46 22.21 -2.08 -12.97
N ALA A 47 23.51 -1.71 -13.03
CA ALA A 47 24.11 -1.08 -14.19
C ALA A 47 24.04 -1.98 -15.44
N GLU A 48 24.35 -3.26 -15.30
CA GLU A 48 24.27 -4.23 -16.41
C GLU A 48 22.82 -4.39 -16.92
N GLN A 49 21.85 -4.48 -16.04
CA GLN A 49 20.44 -4.60 -16.43
C GLN A 49 19.93 -3.31 -17.09
N ALA A 50 20.29 -2.15 -16.54
CA ALA A 50 19.94 -0.86 -17.14
C ALA A 50 20.56 -0.70 -18.53
N TRP A 51 21.81 -1.10 -18.70
CA TRP A 51 22.50 -1.08 -19.98
C TRP A 51 21.83 -1.99 -21.02
N LYS A 52 21.44 -3.19 -20.59
CA LYS A 52 20.69 -4.12 -21.46
C LYS A 52 19.38 -3.51 -21.95
N LEU A 53 18.59 -2.92 -21.03
CA LEU A 53 17.34 -2.24 -21.40
C LEU A 53 17.59 -1.05 -22.34
N PHE A 54 18.66 -0.29 -22.11
CA PHE A 54 19.06 0.80 -23.00
C PHE A 54 19.32 0.29 -24.42
N LEU A 55 20.09 -0.79 -24.57
CA LEU A 55 20.37 -1.38 -25.89
C LEU A 55 19.10 -1.88 -26.57
N GLU A 56 18.16 -2.48 -25.84
CA GLU A 56 16.85 -2.91 -26.38
C GLU A 56 16.05 -1.72 -26.94
N VAL A 57 16.11 -0.56 -26.27
CA VAL A 57 15.47 0.68 -26.74
C VAL A 57 16.15 1.20 -27.99
N GLU A 58 17.49 1.17 -28.07
CA GLU A 58 18.26 1.61 -29.25
C GLU A 58 17.99 0.69 -30.47
N GLU A 59 17.91 -0.61 -30.27
CA GLU A 59 17.55 -1.58 -31.33
C GLU A 59 16.15 -1.33 -31.92
N LYS A 60 15.22 -0.75 -31.14
CA LYS A 60 13.90 -0.35 -31.62
C LYS A 60 13.90 0.98 -32.38
N GLY A 61 15.05 1.59 -32.55
CA GLY A 61 15.23 2.87 -33.26
C GLY A 61 15.17 4.09 -32.36
N GLY A 62 15.54 3.91 -31.08
CA GLY A 62 15.69 4.96 -30.09
C GLY A 62 14.43 5.20 -29.23
N PHE A 63 14.60 6.01 -28.20
CA PHE A 63 13.58 6.20 -27.17
C PHE A 63 12.23 6.73 -27.70
N TYR A 64 12.26 7.72 -28.62
CA TYR A 64 11.03 8.28 -29.16
C TYR A 64 10.17 7.25 -29.89
N LYS A 65 10.81 6.41 -30.71
CA LYS A 65 10.09 5.36 -31.43
C LYS A 65 9.59 4.26 -30.49
N ALA A 66 10.39 3.88 -29.51
CA ALA A 66 10.01 2.91 -28.50
C ALA A 66 8.80 3.39 -27.66
N VAL A 67 8.73 4.66 -27.31
CA VAL A 67 7.57 5.29 -26.62
C VAL A 67 6.36 5.31 -27.55
N LYS A 68 6.51 5.69 -28.79
CA LYS A 68 5.42 5.74 -29.78
C LYS A 68 4.81 4.37 -30.02
N GLU A 69 5.61 3.32 -30.07
CA GLU A 69 5.20 1.93 -30.23
C GLU A 69 4.71 1.29 -28.93
N GLY A 70 4.76 2.00 -27.79
CA GLY A 70 4.30 1.53 -26.49
C GLY A 70 5.25 0.57 -25.77
N PHE A 71 6.46 0.36 -26.27
CA PHE A 71 7.42 -0.58 -25.66
C PHE A 71 7.75 -0.20 -24.22
N VAL A 72 8.07 1.08 -23.97
CA VAL A 72 8.41 1.59 -22.64
C VAL A 72 7.21 1.47 -21.69
N GLN A 73 6.02 1.85 -22.17
CA GLN A 73 4.79 1.78 -21.39
C GLN A 73 4.42 0.34 -21.01
N ASN A 74 4.59 -0.60 -21.93
CA ASN A 74 4.31 -2.01 -21.67
C ASN A 74 5.22 -2.59 -20.59
N GLN A 75 6.52 -2.26 -20.59
CA GLN A 75 7.47 -2.70 -19.57
C GLN A 75 7.12 -2.10 -18.18
N VAL A 76 6.83 -0.80 -18.14
CA VAL A 76 6.45 -0.10 -16.90
C VAL A 76 5.12 -0.65 -16.37
N ASN A 77 4.12 -0.84 -17.24
CA ASN A 77 2.80 -1.34 -16.84
C ASN A 77 2.86 -2.79 -16.33
N ALA A 78 3.69 -3.65 -16.94
CA ALA A 78 3.92 -5.01 -16.45
C ALA A 78 4.56 -5.03 -15.05
N SER A 79 5.52 -4.14 -14.80
CA SER A 79 6.13 -3.96 -13.48
C SER A 79 5.13 -3.43 -12.46
N ALA A 80 4.29 -2.46 -12.86
CA ALA A 80 3.23 -1.90 -12.03
C ALA A 80 2.21 -2.98 -11.62
N GLU A 81 1.76 -3.81 -12.56
CA GLU A 81 0.82 -4.90 -12.29
C GLU A 81 1.41 -5.91 -11.30
N THR A 82 2.66 -6.31 -11.50
CA THR A 82 3.37 -7.20 -10.58
C THR A 82 3.42 -6.60 -9.17
N ARG A 83 3.71 -5.32 -9.06
CA ARG A 83 3.74 -4.61 -7.78
C ARG A 83 2.36 -4.52 -7.13
N HIS A 84 1.31 -4.19 -7.88
CA HIS A 84 -0.07 -4.19 -7.39
C HIS A 84 -0.48 -5.55 -6.82
N MET A 85 -0.15 -6.63 -7.52
CA MET A 85 -0.41 -7.99 -7.03
C MET A 85 0.36 -8.32 -5.77
N ASN A 86 1.61 -7.88 -5.64
CA ASN A 86 2.42 -8.08 -4.44
C ASN A 86 1.85 -7.30 -3.25
N VAL A 87 1.40 -6.06 -3.45
CA VAL A 87 0.73 -5.25 -2.43
C VAL A 87 -0.60 -5.87 -2.03
N ALA A 88 -1.43 -6.30 -2.99
CA ALA A 88 -2.72 -6.94 -2.72
C ALA A 88 -2.55 -8.23 -1.91
N ARG A 89 -1.52 -9.02 -2.21
CA ARG A 89 -1.19 -10.27 -1.49
C ARG A 89 -0.37 -10.05 -0.21
N ARG A 90 -0.09 -8.81 0.17
CA ARG A 90 0.74 -8.43 1.32
C ARG A 90 2.17 -9.00 1.27
N LYS A 91 2.70 -9.30 0.07
CA LYS A 91 4.11 -9.63 -0.15
C LYS A 91 4.99 -8.38 -0.12
N GLU A 92 4.48 -7.26 -0.62
CA GLU A 92 5.04 -5.92 -0.44
C GLU A 92 4.21 -5.17 0.59
N ILE A 93 4.85 -4.77 1.69
CA ILE A 93 4.18 -4.10 2.80
C ILE A 93 4.23 -2.59 2.59
N LEU A 94 3.07 -1.96 2.53
CA LEU A 94 2.89 -0.53 2.63
C LEU A 94 2.40 -0.21 4.04
N LEU A 95 3.33 0.22 4.90
CA LEU A 95 3.07 0.47 6.31
C LEU A 95 1.91 1.47 6.48
N GLY A 96 0.94 1.10 7.32
CA GLY A 96 -0.27 1.89 7.55
C GLY A 96 -1.36 1.72 6.48
N THR A 97 -1.08 1.05 5.37
CA THR A 97 -2.02 0.86 4.25
C THR A 97 -2.54 -0.57 4.19
N ASN A 98 -1.70 -1.54 3.83
CA ASN A 98 -2.09 -2.95 3.75
C ASN A 98 -1.61 -3.77 4.94
N GLN A 99 -0.84 -3.17 5.85
CA GLN A 99 -0.43 -3.75 7.12
C GLN A 99 -0.14 -2.65 8.14
N TYR A 100 -0.36 -2.95 9.42
CA TYR A 100 -0.21 -2.03 10.56
C TYR A 100 -1.02 -0.73 10.38
N PRO A 101 -2.33 -0.81 10.08
CA PRO A 101 -3.14 0.38 9.89
C PRO A 101 -3.34 1.13 11.21
N ASN A 102 -3.49 2.43 11.13
CA ASN A 102 -3.98 3.22 12.26
C ASN A 102 -5.50 3.01 12.40
N PHE A 103 -5.93 2.37 13.48
CA PHE A 103 -7.34 2.02 13.74
C PHE A 103 -8.26 3.24 13.90
N ASN A 104 -7.70 4.38 14.25
CA ASN A 104 -8.44 5.61 14.51
C ASN A 104 -8.33 6.65 13.38
N GLU A 105 -7.62 6.31 12.29
CA GLU A 105 -7.45 7.22 11.18
C GLU A 105 -8.76 7.40 10.40
N VAL A 106 -9.03 8.64 10.01
CA VAL A 106 -10.03 9.01 9.01
C VAL A 106 -9.29 9.39 7.72
N ALA A 107 -9.59 8.70 6.63
CA ALA A 107 -8.90 8.87 5.36
C ALA A 107 -9.59 9.89 4.45
N SER A 108 -10.90 10.08 4.59
CA SER A 108 -11.73 10.94 3.74
C SER A 108 -11.29 12.41 3.75
N ASP A 109 -10.69 12.87 4.85
CA ASP A 109 -10.22 14.27 4.99
C ASP A 109 -8.89 14.52 4.28
N LYS A 110 -8.14 13.45 3.97
CA LYS A 110 -6.74 13.54 3.52
C LYS A 110 -6.55 13.13 2.06
N ILE A 111 -7.44 12.27 1.56
CA ILE A 111 -7.34 11.73 0.22
C ILE A 111 -8.22 12.56 -0.70
N VAL A 112 -7.59 13.36 -1.55
CA VAL A 112 -8.29 14.04 -2.63
C VAL A 112 -8.48 13.05 -3.76
N ASN A 113 -9.74 12.70 -4.06
CA ASN A 113 -10.07 11.94 -5.26
C ASN A 113 -9.89 12.83 -6.49
N GLY A 114 -8.66 13.03 -6.90
CA GLY A 114 -8.37 13.46 -8.24
C GLY A 114 -8.36 12.22 -9.12
N GLU A 115 -9.38 12.00 -9.92
CA GLU A 115 -9.19 11.26 -11.16
C GLU A 115 -8.17 12.09 -11.95
N ALA A 116 -6.89 11.73 -11.80
CA ALA A 116 -5.86 12.30 -12.64
C ALA A 116 -6.21 11.85 -14.07
N CYS A 117 -6.67 12.78 -14.88
CA CYS A 117 -6.75 12.55 -16.31
C CYS A 117 -5.36 12.12 -16.77
N GLY A 118 -5.22 10.91 -17.27
CA GLY A 118 -3.94 10.36 -17.73
C GLY A 118 -3.35 11.08 -18.94
N CYS A 119 -3.96 12.17 -19.40
CA CYS A 119 -3.53 12.95 -20.57
C CYS A 119 -2.50 14.05 -20.26
N GLY A 120 -2.15 14.29 -18.98
CA GLY A 120 -1.21 15.37 -18.62
C GLY A 120 -1.68 16.78 -18.97
N CYS A 121 -2.89 16.94 -19.51
CA CYS A 121 -3.51 18.23 -19.72
C CYS A 121 -4.09 18.72 -18.39
N GLY A 122 -3.77 19.94 -17.97
CA GLY A 122 -4.31 20.55 -16.76
C GLY A 122 -5.84 20.52 -16.73
N LYS A 123 -6.43 20.78 -15.56
CA LYS A 123 -7.89 20.80 -15.34
C LYS A 123 -8.61 21.49 -16.50
N HIS A 124 -9.28 20.72 -17.35
CA HIS A 124 -10.20 21.26 -18.33
C HIS A 124 -11.62 21.25 -17.74
N GLU A 125 -12.15 22.42 -17.50
CA GLU A 125 -13.58 22.65 -17.41
C GLU A 125 -14.17 22.49 -18.83
N GLY A 126 -14.62 21.28 -19.15
CA GLY A 126 -15.25 20.97 -20.44
C GLY A 126 -14.74 19.66 -21.01
N GLY A 127 -15.62 18.69 -21.11
CA GLY A 127 -15.34 17.28 -21.43
C GLY A 127 -14.74 17.01 -22.82
N HIS A 128 -13.53 17.50 -23.07
CA HIS A 128 -12.72 17.08 -24.21
C HIS A 128 -11.94 15.81 -23.82
N HIS A 129 -12.39 14.67 -24.32
CA HIS A 129 -11.56 13.47 -24.43
C HIS A 129 -10.47 13.74 -25.47
N CYS A 130 -9.27 14.13 -25.03
CA CYS A 130 -8.08 14.05 -25.90
C CYS A 130 -7.71 12.58 -26.00
N GLU A 131 -7.83 11.97 -27.16
CA GLU A 131 -7.15 10.69 -27.40
C GLU A 131 -5.64 10.90 -27.27
N PRO A 132 -4.97 10.16 -26.39
CA PRO A 132 -3.52 10.33 -26.22
C PRO A 132 -2.80 9.90 -27.50
N GLU A 133 -1.86 10.72 -27.99
CA GLU A 133 -1.04 10.40 -29.15
C GLU A 133 -0.19 9.14 -28.97
N PHE A 134 0.08 8.78 -27.73
CA PHE A 134 0.89 7.62 -27.33
C PHE A 134 0.16 6.74 -26.32
N PRO A 135 0.48 5.43 -26.25
CA PRO A 135 -0.02 4.56 -25.19
C PRO A 135 0.27 5.14 -23.80
N VAL A 136 -0.73 5.09 -22.91
CA VAL A 136 -0.68 5.74 -21.59
C VAL A 136 -0.03 4.84 -20.57
N LEU A 137 0.75 5.43 -19.67
CA LEU A 137 1.28 4.77 -18.48
C LEU A 137 0.17 4.55 -17.45
N ASN A 138 0.18 3.42 -16.77
CA ASN A 138 -0.63 3.21 -15.59
C ASN A 138 -0.06 4.04 -14.43
N THR A 139 -0.74 5.14 -14.10
CA THR A 139 -0.35 6.06 -13.02
C THR A 139 -0.99 5.72 -11.68
N LYS A 140 -1.68 4.56 -11.58
CA LYS A 140 -2.32 4.10 -10.36
C LYS A 140 -1.28 3.89 -9.25
N ARG A 141 -1.47 4.54 -8.09
CA ARG A 141 -0.58 4.39 -6.94
C ARG A 141 -0.74 3.01 -6.30
N ALA A 142 0.31 2.45 -5.73
CA ALA A 142 0.28 1.15 -5.09
C ALA A 142 -0.75 1.04 -3.94
N ALA A 143 -1.05 2.15 -3.26
CA ALA A 143 -2.03 2.22 -2.17
C ALA A 143 -3.48 2.38 -2.65
N SER A 144 -3.73 2.70 -3.92
CA SER A 144 -5.04 3.13 -4.43
C SER A 144 -6.19 2.18 -4.12
N ASP A 145 -5.96 0.87 -4.21
CA ASP A 145 -7.01 -0.13 -3.98
C ASP A 145 -7.45 -0.16 -2.51
N PHE A 146 -6.49 -0.11 -1.59
CA PHE A 146 -6.77 -0.05 -0.15
C PHE A 146 -7.41 1.28 0.24
N GLU A 147 -6.96 2.38 -0.34
CA GLU A 147 -7.58 3.70 -0.13
C GLU A 147 -9.02 3.72 -0.61
N THR A 148 -9.31 3.15 -1.78
CA THR A 148 -10.66 3.05 -2.33
C THR A 148 -11.55 2.22 -1.41
N LEU A 149 -11.07 1.07 -0.93
CA LEU A 149 -11.80 0.22 0.00
C LEU A 149 -12.10 0.95 1.32
N ARG A 150 -11.10 1.62 1.88
CA ARG A 150 -11.25 2.37 3.13
C ARG A 150 -12.21 3.54 2.98
N LEU A 151 -12.10 4.31 1.90
CA LEU A 151 -13.02 5.40 1.59
C LEU A 151 -14.46 4.90 1.37
N ALA A 152 -14.65 3.74 0.75
CA ALA A 152 -15.97 3.14 0.59
C ALA A 152 -16.60 2.82 1.96
N THR A 153 -15.82 2.27 2.90
CA THR A 153 -16.26 2.03 4.28
C THR A 153 -16.65 3.34 4.97
N GLU A 154 -15.81 4.36 4.91
CA GLU A 154 -16.08 5.65 5.56
C GLU A 154 -17.31 6.36 4.97
N ARG A 155 -17.47 6.33 3.65
CA ARG A 155 -18.62 6.93 2.93
C ARG A 155 -19.95 6.20 3.15
N SER A 156 -19.90 4.92 3.50
CA SER A 156 -21.13 4.16 3.80
C SER A 156 -21.87 4.68 5.04
N GLY A 157 -21.21 5.53 5.85
CA GLY A 157 -21.74 6.04 7.12
C GLY A 157 -21.86 4.97 8.21
N LYS A 158 -21.57 3.72 7.90
CA LYS A 158 -21.52 2.59 8.84
C LYS A 158 -20.12 1.99 8.86
N ARG A 159 -19.47 2.03 10.03
CA ARG A 159 -18.20 1.36 10.25
C ARG A 159 -18.47 -0.02 10.82
N PRO A 160 -18.35 -1.11 10.04
CA PRO A 160 -18.63 -2.45 10.54
C PRO A 160 -17.75 -2.80 11.74
N THR A 161 -18.35 -3.43 12.74
CA THR A 161 -17.66 -3.87 13.95
C THR A 161 -17.26 -5.33 13.80
N VAL A 162 -15.96 -5.61 13.91
CA VAL A 162 -15.38 -6.96 13.85
C VAL A 162 -14.93 -7.36 15.23
N PHE A 163 -15.51 -8.43 15.77
CA PHE A 163 -15.20 -8.97 17.06
C PHE A 163 -14.27 -10.17 16.94
N MET A 164 -13.14 -10.14 17.65
CA MET A 164 -12.19 -11.25 17.71
C MET A 164 -12.59 -12.20 18.82
N LEU A 165 -13.26 -13.32 18.48
CA LEU A 165 -13.56 -14.37 19.43
C LEU A 165 -12.30 -15.22 19.63
N THR A 166 -11.49 -14.87 20.64
CA THR A 166 -10.23 -15.52 20.95
C THR A 166 -10.42 -16.60 22.01
N ILE A 167 -10.03 -17.85 21.71
CA ILE A 167 -10.22 -19.00 22.59
C ILE A 167 -9.08 -20.01 22.41
N GLY A 168 -8.82 -20.84 23.41
CA GLY A 168 -7.82 -21.90 23.36
C GLY A 168 -6.39 -21.42 23.59
N ASN A 169 -5.43 -22.00 22.88
CA ASN A 169 -4.00 -21.74 23.05
C ASN A 169 -3.63 -20.26 22.95
N LEU A 170 -3.03 -19.70 23.99
CA LEU A 170 -2.75 -18.26 24.12
C LEU A 170 -1.90 -17.71 22.97
N ALA A 171 -0.82 -18.38 22.61
CA ALA A 171 0.10 -17.88 21.58
C ALA A 171 -0.58 -17.86 20.20
N MET A 172 -1.31 -18.93 19.87
CA MET A 172 -1.97 -19.07 18.58
C MET A 172 -3.17 -18.13 18.44
N ARG A 173 -4.05 -18.06 19.48
CA ARG A 173 -5.19 -17.15 19.44
C ARG A 173 -4.75 -15.68 19.31
N LEU A 174 -3.67 -15.25 19.98
CA LEU A 174 -3.13 -13.89 19.84
C LEU A 174 -2.56 -13.64 18.43
N ALA A 175 -1.81 -14.59 17.88
CA ALA A 175 -1.28 -14.45 16.52
C ALA A 175 -2.40 -14.35 15.47
N ARG A 176 -3.46 -15.16 15.62
CA ARG A 176 -4.63 -15.13 14.73
C ARG A 176 -5.45 -13.85 14.89
N SER A 177 -5.69 -13.41 16.13
CA SER A 177 -6.36 -12.13 16.40
C SER A 177 -5.59 -10.97 15.81
N GLN A 178 -4.27 -10.90 16.00
CA GLN A 178 -3.42 -9.86 15.45
C GLN A 178 -3.46 -9.81 13.92
N PHE A 179 -3.38 -10.99 13.27
CA PHE A 179 -3.48 -11.07 11.82
C PHE A 179 -4.84 -10.55 11.33
N SER A 180 -5.93 -11.06 11.92
CA SER A 180 -7.30 -10.71 11.52
C SER A 180 -7.62 -9.25 11.81
N SER A 181 -7.20 -8.73 12.97
CA SER A 181 -7.35 -7.31 13.33
C SER A 181 -6.68 -6.40 12.30
N ASN A 182 -5.43 -6.69 11.93
CA ASN A 182 -4.72 -5.96 10.89
C ASN A 182 -5.44 -6.05 9.53
N PHE A 183 -5.93 -7.23 9.17
CA PHE A 183 -6.61 -7.46 7.90
C PHE A 183 -7.88 -6.59 7.77
N PHE A 184 -8.78 -6.68 8.73
CA PHE A 184 -10.03 -5.91 8.69
C PHE A 184 -9.84 -4.41 8.91
N ALA A 185 -8.87 -4.02 9.73
CA ALA A 185 -8.57 -2.61 9.97
C ALA A 185 -7.99 -1.89 8.73
N CYS A 186 -7.32 -2.62 7.80
CA CYS A 186 -6.92 -2.04 6.52
C CYS A 186 -8.11 -1.55 5.69
N ALA A 187 -9.28 -2.18 5.84
CA ALA A 187 -10.53 -1.72 5.23
C ALA A 187 -11.26 -0.63 6.05
N GLY A 188 -10.69 -0.19 7.17
CA GLY A 188 -11.29 0.82 8.03
C GLY A 188 -12.34 0.28 9.01
N TYR A 189 -12.46 -1.04 9.19
CA TYR A 189 -13.42 -1.64 10.12
C TYR A 189 -13.03 -1.39 11.58
N LYS A 190 -14.02 -1.31 12.45
CA LYS A 190 -13.82 -1.19 13.89
C LYS A 190 -13.46 -2.54 14.48
N ILE A 191 -12.31 -2.66 15.12
CA ILE A 191 -11.87 -3.89 15.76
C ILE A 191 -12.24 -3.88 17.24
N VAL A 192 -12.82 -4.99 17.70
CA VAL A 192 -13.03 -5.28 19.13
C VAL A 192 -12.23 -6.52 19.46
N ASP A 193 -11.11 -6.30 20.14
CA ASP A 193 -10.20 -7.37 20.61
C ASP A 193 -10.44 -7.62 22.11
N ASN A 194 -9.95 -8.75 22.61
CA ASN A 194 -10.12 -9.18 23.99
C ASN A 194 -8.98 -10.09 24.45
N LEU A 195 -8.95 -10.41 25.75
CA LEU A 195 -7.93 -11.28 26.34
C LEU A 195 -8.18 -12.77 26.12
N GLY A 196 -9.39 -13.15 25.68
CA GLY A 196 -9.80 -14.52 25.42
C GLY A 196 -10.92 -15.01 26.33
N PHE A 197 -11.62 -16.04 25.84
CA PHE A 197 -12.75 -16.67 26.52
C PHE A 197 -12.42 -18.10 26.92
N GLU A 198 -13.04 -18.55 28.02
CA GLU A 198 -12.93 -19.93 28.48
C GLU A 198 -13.87 -20.86 27.71
N THR A 199 -15.00 -20.35 27.24
CA THR A 199 -16.02 -21.12 26.51
C THR A 199 -16.45 -20.34 25.26
N VAL A 200 -16.88 -21.07 24.23
CA VAL A 200 -17.42 -20.49 22.99
C VAL A 200 -18.66 -19.66 23.29
N GLN A 201 -19.54 -20.13 24.19
CA GLN A 201 -20.77 -19.43 24.54
C GLN A 201 -20.48 -18.05 25.15
N ALA A 202 -19.52 -17.95 26.06
CA ALA A 202 -19.13 -16.66 26.62
C ALA A 202 -18.60 -15.67 25.55
N GLY A 203 -17.88 -16.21 24.56
CA GLY A 203 -17.43 -15.41 23.41
C GLY A 203 -18.58 -14.95 22.51
N ILE A 204 -19.57 -15.81 22.28
CA ILE A 204 -20.78 -15.47 21.51
C ILE A 204 -21.59 -14.38 22.22
N ASP A 205 -21.84 -14.54 23.51
CA ASP A 205 -22.60 -13.59 24.30
C ASP A 205 -21.91 -12.21 24.30
N ALA A 206 -20.60 -12.17 24.47
CA ALA A 206 -19.81 -10.94 24.38
C ALA A 206 -19.84 -10.30 22.95
N ALA A 207 -19.86 -11.10 21.91
CA ALA A 207 -19.97 -10.61 20.54
C ALA A 207 -21.35 -9.99 20.26
N LEU A 208 -22.42 -10.58 20.81
CA LEU A 208 -23.79 -10.06 20.74
C LEU A 208 -23.91 -8.75 21.53
N ASP A 209 -23.37 -8.69 22.74
CA ASP A 209 -23.33 -7.48 23.55
C ASP A 209 -22.58 -6.33 22.86
N ALA A 210 -21.48 -6.65 22.19
CA ALA A 210 -20.70 -5.71 21.37
C ALA A 210 -21.43 -5.29 20.08
N LYS A 211 -22.57 -5.91 19.75
CA LYS A 211 -23.32 -5.71 18.50
C LYS A 211 -22.40 -5.85 17.28
N ALA A 212 -21.61 -6.93 17.27
CA ALA A 212 -20.66 -7.18 16.20
C ALA A 212 -21.38 -7.50 14.88
N ASP A 213 -20.92 -6.90 13.79
CA ASP A 213 -21.38 -7.23 12.44
C ASP A 213 -20.68 -8.49 11.91
N ILE A 214 -19.44 -8.71 12.36
CA ILE A 214 -18.58 -9.86 11.96
C ILE A 214 -17.93 -10.42 13.20
N VAL A 215 -17.92 -11.74 13.33
CA VAL A 215 -17.19 -12.45 14.39
C VAL A 215 -16.12 -13.30 13.76
N VAL A 216 -14.89 -13.19 14.26
CA VAL A 216 -13.72 -13.94 13.78
C VAL A 216 -13.25 -14.86 14.90
N LEU A 217 -13.41 -16.16 14.70
CA LEU A 217 -12.88 -17.16 15.62
C LEU A 217 -11.36 -17.28 15.49
N CYS A 218 -10.66 -17.07 16.59
CA CYS A 218 -9.21 -17.09 16.67
C CYS A 218 -8.75 -18.16 17.68
N SER A 219 -8.19 -19.25 17.17
CA SER A 219 -7.68 -20.38 17.97
C SER A 219 -6.48 -21.03 17.27
N SER A 220 -6.01 -22.17 17.77
CA SER A 220 -5.02 -23.01 17.07
C SER A 220 -5.69 -23.91 16.03
N ASP A 221 -4.90 -24.39 15.06
CA ASP A 221 -5.42 -25.25 14.00
C ASP A 221 -6.02 -26.55 14.56
N ASP A 222 -5.42 -27.10 15.62
CA ASP A 222 -5.88 -28.33 16.27
C ASP A 222 -7.21 -28.13 17.04
N GLU A 223 -7.45 -26.91 17.52
CA GLU A 223 -8.60 -26.58 18.35
C GLU A 223 -9.83 -26.12 17.54
N TYR A 224 -9.66 -25.72 16.27
CA TYR A 224 -10.79 -25.30 15.43
C TYR A 224 -11.83 -26.39 15.25
N ALA A 225 -11.43 -27.67 15.17
CA ALA A 225 -12.37 -28.80 15.08
C ALA A 225 -13.29 -28.92 16.29
N GLN A 226 -12.84 -28.43 17.47
CA GLN A 226 -13.62 -28.41 18.70
C GLN A 226 -14.52 -27.19 18.82
N TYR A 227 -14.04 -26.01 18.36
CA TYR A 227 -14.70 -24.73 18.60
C TYR A 227 -15.54 -24.23 17.41
N ALA A 228 -15.30 -24.76 16.21
CA ALA A 228 -16.03 -24.46 14.99
C ALA A 228 -16.63 -25.76 14.43
N PRO A 229 -17.84 -26.14 14.84
CA PRO A 229 -18.51 -27.34 14.37
C PRO A 229 -18.88 -27.31 12.90
#